data_657a47e6aefb18ad2f6e773c011b0807
#
_entry.id   657a47e6aefb18ad2f6e773c011b0807
#
_cell.length_a   1.000
_cell.length_b   1.000
_cell.length_c   1.000
_cell.angle_alpha   90.00
_cell.angle_beta   90.00
_cell.angle_gamma   90.00
#
_symmetry.space_group_name_H-M   'P 1'
#
loop_
_entity.id
_entity.type
_entity.pdbx_description
1 polymer ?
#
loop_
_entity_poly.entity_id
_entity_poly.type
_entity_poly.pdbx_seq_one_letter_code
_entity_poly.pdbx_strand_id
1 'polypeptide(L)'
;EMCIRDSIKAHNKRKLARHLKEHQGVEINTNSIFDIQIKRLHEYKRQQMNALYVIHKYLDIKAGNIPARPITIFFGGKAAPAYTIAQDIIHLILCMSEVIANDPAVAPHLQVVMVENYNVTAASFLIPACDISEQISLASKEASGTGNMKFMLNGALTLGTMDGANVEIAELVGDENIYIFGEDSETVIDLYEKAAYKSSEFYAREAIKPLVDFIVSDAVLAAGNKERLERLYNELINKDWFMTLLDLEDYIKVKEQMLADYEDRDAWLDKVIVNISKAGFFSSDRTI
;
A
#
# COMPACT_ATOMS: atom_id res chain seq x y z
N GLU A 1 18.88 -15.07 -16.98
CA GLU A 1 18.69 -14.71 -15.56
C GLU A 1 17.31 -14.11 -15.28
N MET A 2 16.76 -13.26 -16.16
CA MET A 2 15.42 -12.68 -15.99
C MET A 2 14.30 -13.71 -15.90
N CYS A 3 14.27 -14.70 -16.78
CA CYS A 3 13.32 -15.82 -16.72
C CYS A 3 13.37 -16.61 -15.40
N ILE A 4 14.53 -16.74 -14.79
CA ILE A 4 14.70 -17.44 -13.51
C ILE A 4 14.02 -16.65 -12.39
N ARG A 5 14.19 -15.34 -12.36
CA ARG A 5 13.58 -14.47 -11.32
C ARG A 5 12.08 -14.43 -11.43
N ASP A 6 11.52 -14.31 -12.62
CA ASP A 6 10.07 -14.40 -12.84
C ASP A 6 9.53 -15.77 -12.40
N SER A 7 10.26 -16.84 -12.68
CA SER A 7 9.90 -18.19 -12.22
C SER A 7 9.91 -18.31 -10.71
N ILE A 8 10.91 -17.74 -10.02
CA ILE A 8 11.00 -17.73 -8.54
C ILE A 8 9.85 -16.89 -7.96
N LYS A 9 9.58 -15.72 -8.49
CA LYS A 9 8.48 -14.87 -8.04
C LYS A 9 7.13 -15.57 -8.22
N ALA A 10 6.88 -16.16 -9.39
CA ALA A 10 5.67 -16.93 -9.65
C ALA A 10 5.52 -18.13 -8.70
N HIS A 11 6.63 -18.80 -8.37
CA HIS A 11 6.62 -19.88 -7.39
C HIS A 11 6.22 -19.38 -5.99
N ASN A 12 6.76 -18.25 -5.56
CA ASN A 12 6.45 -17.65 -4.26
C ASN A 12 5.01 -17.15 -4.20
N LYS A 13 4.48 -16.58 -5.29
CA LYS A 13 3.07 -16.21 -5.39
C LYS A 13 2.14 -17.42 -5.23
N ARG A 14 2.45 -18.55 -5.86
CA ARG A 14 1.70 -19.80 -5.68
C ARG A 14 1.78 -20.34 -4.25
N LYS A 15 2.93 -20.23 -3.59
CA LYS A 15 3.07 -20.62 -2.17
C LYS A 15 2.19 -19.76 -1.27
N LEU A 16 2.19 -18.44 -1.46
CA LEU A 16 1.34 -17.53 -0.71
C LEU A 16 -0.15 -17.82 -0.97
N ALA A 17 -0.54 -18.01 -2.23
CA ALA A 17 -1.93 -18.33 -2.59
C ALA A 17 -2.42 -19.62 -1.92
N ARG A 18 -1.58 -20.65 -1.88
CA ARG A 18 -1.90 -21.90 -1.17
C ARG A 18 -2.04 -21.67 0.33
N HIS A 19 -1.10 -20.96 0.95
CA HIS A 19 -1.15 -20.64 2.37
C HIS A 19 -2.43 -19.91 2.75
N LEU A 20 -2.82 -18.87 1.99
CA LEU A 20 -4.05 -18.12 2.26
C LEU A 20 -5.31 -18.95 2.01
N LYS A 21 -5.31 -19.82 1.01
CA LYS A 21 -6.43 -20.74 0.78
C LYS A 21 -6.60 -21.72 1.95
N GLU A 22 -5.50 -22.29 2.45
CA GLU A 22 -5.53 -23.26 3.54
C GLU A 22 -5.91 -22.65 4.90
N HIS A 23 -5.46 -21.40 5.17
CA HIS A 23 -5.61 -20.79 6.50
C HIS A 23 -6.76 -19.78 6.60
N GLN A 24 -7.16 -19.19 5.48
CA GLN A 24 -8.16 -18.11 5.44
C GLN A 24 -9.30 -18.39 4.44
N GLY A 25 -9.18 -19.44 3.63
CA GLY A 25 -10.18 -19.79 2.61
C GLY A 25 -10.22 -18.85 1.40
N VAL A 26 -9.21 -17.96 1.26
CA VAL A 26 -9.17 -16.96 0.19
C VAL A 26 -8.43 -17.50 -1.03
N GLU A 27 -9.06 -17.41 -2.19
CA GLU A 27 -8.42 -17.72 -3.47
C GLU A 27 -7.77 -16.47 -4.08
N ILE A 28 -6.51 -16.64 -4.53
CA ILE A 28 -5.70 -15.55 -5.06
C ILE A 28 -5.35 -15.84 -6.53
N ASN A 29 -5.56 -14.84 -7.39
CA ASN A 29 -5.06 -14.88 -8.75
C ASN A 29 -3.54 -14.63 -8.76
N THR A 30 -2.75 -15.67 -8.95
CA THR A 30 -1.28 -15.58 -8.93
C THR A 30 -0.68 -14.86 -10.14
N ASN A 31 -1.49 -14.55 -11.17
CA ASN A 31 -1.07 -13.73 -12.31
C ASN A 31 -1.28 -12.23 -12.08
N SER A 32 -1.88 -11.83 -10.96
CA SER A 32 -2.03 -10.42 -10.59
C SER A 32 -0.73 -9.80 -10.10
N ILE A 33 -0.66 -8.48 -10.12
CA ILE A 33 0.39 -7.72 -9.42
C ILE A 33 0.11 -7.81 -7.92
N PHE A 34 1.11 -8.21 -7.13
CA PHE A 34 1.00 -8.30 -5.67
C PHE A 34 1.55 -7.04 -5.02
N ASP A 35 0.63 -6.21 -4.55
CA ASP A 35 0.87 -4.98 -3.81
C ASP A 35 0.67 -5.26 -2.31
N ILE A 36 1.69 -5.06 -1.49
CA ILE A 36 1.69 -5.54 -0.11
C ILE A 36 2.06 -4.43 0.88
N GLN A 37 1.16 -4.20 1.83
CA GLN A 37 1.38 -3.32 2.98
C GLN A 37 1.19 -4.12 4.28
N ILE A 38 2.29 -4.59 4.86
CA ILE A 38 2.29 -5.39 6.09
C ILE A 38 3.10 -4.71 7.18
N LYS A 39 2.41 -4.10 8.12
CA LYS A 39 2.97 -3.39 9.28
C LYS A 39 1.87 -3.12 10.33
N ARG A 40 2.26 -2.79 11.56
CA ARG A 40 1.27 -2.38 12.58
C ARG A 40 0.37 -1.28 12.04
N LEU A 41 -0.93 -1.38 12.34
CA LEU A 41 -1.89 -0.35 11.98
C LEU A 41 -1.63 0.91 12.82
N HIS A 42 -1.30 1.99 12.14
CA HIS A 42 -1.14 3.30 12.75
C HIS A 42 -1.35 4.37 11.68
N GLU A 43 -2.01 5.48 12.02
CA GLU A 43 -2.34 6.54 11.06
C GLU A 43 -1.10 7.10 10.35
N TYR A 44 0.07 7.20 11.04
CA TYR A 44 1.27 7.71 10.39
C TYR A 44 1.85 6.77 9.31
N LYS A 45 1.52 5.46 9.37
CA LYS A 45 1.88 4.47 8.33
C LYS A 45 0.96 4.52 7.13
N ARG A 46 -0.10 5.27 7.25
CA ARG A 46 -1.05 5.68 6.21
C ARG A 46 -1.71 4.53 5.44
N GLN A 47 -2.06 3.43 6.13
CA GLN A 47 -2.89 2.39 5.53
C GLN A 47 -4.23 2.95 5.01
N GLN A 48 -4.76 4.00 5.63
CA GLN A 48 -5.92 4.75 5.12
C GLN A 48 -5.68 5.36 3.74
N MET A 49 -4.46 5.80 3.43
CA MET A 49 -4.14 6.30 2.09
C MET A 49 -4.21 5.19 1.05
N ASN A 50 -3.68 4.01 1.35
CA ASN A 50 -3.79 2.85 0.48
C ASN A 50 -5.25 2.37 0.37
N ALA A 51 -6.04 2.46 1.43
CA ALA A 51 -7.49 2.20 1.37
C ALA A 51 -8.23 3.20 0.46
N LEU A 52 -7.85 4.48 0.48
CA LEU A 52 -8.37 5.48 -0.47
C LEU A 52 -7.93 5.19 -1.91
N TYR A 53 -6.73 4.66 -2.12
CA TYR A 53 -6.30 4.17 -3.43
C TYR A 53 -7.16 2.97 -3.90
N VAL A 54 -7.51 2.05 -3.00
CA VAL A 54 -8.45 0.95 -3.34
C VAL A 54 -9.77 1.51 -3.84
N ILE A 55 -10.31 2.54 -3.17
CA ILE A 55 -11.54 3.22 -3.62
C ILE A 55 -11.32 3.87 -5.00
N HIS A 56 -10.21 4.59 -5.19
CA HIS A 56 -9.87 5.17 -6.48
C HIS A 56 -9.88 4.11 -7.60
N LYS A 57 -9.17 3.00 -7.41
CA LYS A 57 -9.08 1.94 -8.41
C LYS A 57 -10.42 1.25 -8.65
N TYR A 58 -11.24 1.07 -7.61
CA TYR A 58 -12.61 0.58 -7.75
C TYR A 58 -13.45 1.49 -8.65
N LEU A 59 -13.45 2.80 -8.38
CA LEU A 59 -14.21 3.78 -9.15
C LEU A 59 -13.67 3.92 -10.58
N ASP A 60 -12.37 3.85 -10.75
CA ASP A 60 -11.70 3.90 -12.05
C ASP A 60 -12.11 2.72 -12.94
N ILE A 61 -12.11 1.49 -12.40
CA ILE A 61 -12.62 0.30 -13.11
C ILE A 61 -14.11 0.44 -13.43
N LYS A 62 -14.92 0.95 -12.50
CA LYS A 62 -16.36 1.22 -12.76
C LYS A 62 -16.58 2.24 -13.85
N ALA A 63 -15.66 3.17 -14.04
CA ALA A 63 -15.67 4.14 -15.14
C ALA A 63 -15.21 3.55 -16.50
N GLY A 64 -14.74 2.29 -16.50
CA GLY A 64 -14.30 1.58 -17.71
C GLY A 64 -12.79 1.55 -17.92
N ASN A 65 -12.01 2.10 -16.99
CA ASN A 65 -10.54 2.09 -17.06
C ASN A 65 -10.00 0.78 -16.47
N ILE A 66 -10.01 -0.27 -17.28
CA ILE A 66 -9.58 -1.61 -16.85
C ILE A 66 -8.05 -1.67 -16.82
N PRO A 67 -7.42 -2.09 -15.70
CA PRO A 67 -5.98 -2.26 -15.63
C PRO A 67 -5.50 -3.34 -16.60
N ALA A 68 -4.30 -3.17 -17.16
CA ALA A 68 -3.70 -4.12 -18.09
C ALA A 68 -3.52 -5.53 -17.46
N ARG A 69 -3.33 -5.56 -16.14
CA ARG A 69 -3.19 -6.78 -15.34
C ARG A 69 -4.01 -6.66 -14.06
N PRO A 70 -4.64 -7.75 -13.58
CA PRO A 70 -5.30 -7.74 -12.29
C PRO A 70 -4.35 -7.35 -11.15
N ILE A 71 -4.88 -6.71 -10.13
CA ILE A 71 -4.13 -6.23 -8.97
C ILE A 71 -4.69 -6.90 -7.72
N THR A 72 -3.81 -7.45 -6.89
CA THR A 72 -4.18 -7.93 -5.55
C THR A 72 -3.44 -7.11 -4.50
N ILE A 73 -4.19 -6.39 -3.69
CA ILE A 73 -3.66 -5.54 -2.62
C ILE A 73 -3.82 -6.28 -1.29
N PHE A 74 -2.68 -6.57 -0.65
CA PHE A 74 -2.64 -7.24 0.64
C PHE A 74 -2.36 -6.24 1.75
N PHE A 75 -3.23 -6.25 2.75
CA PHE A 75 -2.98 -5.59 4.02
C PHE A 75 -2.73 -6.64 5.10
N GLY A 76 -1.80 -6.36 5.99
CA GLY A 76 -1.54 -7.22 7.13
C GLY A 76 -0.99 -6.42 8.30
N GLY A 77 -1.51 -6.67 9.48
CA GLY A 77 -1.09 -5.98 10.69
C GLY A 77 -2.14 -6.06 11.78
N LYS A 78 -1.75 -5.60 12.97
CA LYS A 78 -2.61 -5.56 14.16
C LYS A 78 -2.72 -4.12 14.64
N ALA A 79 -3.92 -3.71 15.03
CA ALA A 79 -4.18 -2.46 15.73
C ALA A 79 -4.10 -2.67 17.24
N ALA A 80 -3.61 -1.68 17.98
CA ALA A 80 -3.73 -1.69 19.43
C ALA A 80 -5.21 -1.69 19.84
N PRO A 81 -5.63 -2.43 20.89
CA PRO A 81 -7.03 -2.55 21.27
C PRO A 81 -7.73 -1.21 21.56
N ALA A 82 -7.00 -0.23 22.09
CA ALA A 82 -7.52 1.09 22.42
C ALA A 82 -7.46 2.08 21.23
N TYR A 83 -6.83 1.70 20.13
CA TYR A 83 -6.65 2.61 18.98
C TYR A 83 -7.83 2.51 18.01
N THR A 84 -8.89 3.22 18.31
CA THR A 84 -10.17 3.14 17.61
C THR A 84 -10.05 3.44 16.11
N ILE A 85 -9.37 4.52 15.73
CA ILE A 85 -9.20 4.89 14.30
C ILE A 85 -8.43 3.83 13.52
N ALA A 86 -7.42 3.19 14.12
CA ALA A 86 -6.71 2.09 13.47
C ALA A 86 -7.64 0.88 13.21
N GLN A 87 -8.55 0.61 14.12
CA GLN A 87 -9.58 -0.42 13.93
C GLN A 87 -10.60 -0.03 12.86
N ASP A 88 -10.93 1.26 12.75
CA ASP A 88 -11.84 1.76 11.71
C ASP A 88 -11.20 1.69 10.32
N ILE A 89 -9.87 1.88 10.22
CA ILE A 89 -9.12 1.67 8.98
C ILE A 89 -9.19 0.20 8.56
N ILE A 90 -8.97 -0.75 9.46
CA ILE A 90 -9.15 -2.17 9.18
C ILE A 90 -10.58 -2.45 8.71
N HIS A 91 -11.56 -1.86 9.38
CA HIS A 91 -12.97 -2.03 9.03
C HIS A 91 -13.28 -1.55 7.61
N LEU A 92 -12.77 -0.36 7.21
CA LEU A 92 -12.90 0.12 5.84
C LEU A 92 -12.26 -0.85 4.82
N ILE A 93 -11.07 -1.37 5.12
CA ILE A 93 -10.38 -2.33 4.23
C ILE A 93 -11.24 -3.59 4.04
N LEU A 94 -11.83 -4.12 5.11
CA LEU A 94 -12.73 -5.27 5.05
C LEU A 94 -14.01 -4.97 4.26
N CYS A 95 -14.63 -3.81 4.48
CA CYS A 95 -15.79 -3.38 3.70
C CYS A 95 -15.47 -3.27 2.20
N MET A 96 -14.35 -2.67 1.85
CA MET A 96 -13.92 -2.57 0.45
C MET A 96 -13.61 -3.93 -0.16
N SER A 97 -13.00 -4.84 0.59
CA SER A 97 -12.78 -6.22 0.15
C SER A 97 -14.10 -6.91 -0.22
N GLU A 98 -15.15 -6.73 0.59
CA GLU A 98 -16.49 -7.27 0.35
C GLU A 98 -17.20 -6.60 -0.82
N VAL A 99 -17.18 -5.27 -0.90
CA VAL A 99 -17.77 -4.50 -2.01
C VAL A 99 -17.16 -4.93 -3.34
N ILE A 100 -15.83 -5.05 -3.42
CA ILE A 100 -15.10 -5.47 -4.62
C ILE A 100 -15.45 -6.92 -4.99
N ALA A 101 -15.42 -7.84 -4.02
CA ALA A 101 -15.68 -9.26 -4.26
C ALA A 101 -17.11 -9.51 -4.80
N ASN A 102 -18.08 -8.68 -4.41
CA ASN A 102 -19.47 -8.76 -4.83
C ASN A 102 -19.80 -7.95 -6.10
N ASP A 103 -18.83 -7.23 -6.67
CA ASP A 103 -19.02 -6.49 -7.93
C ASP A 103 -18.40 -7.24 -9.11
N PRO A 104 -19.22 -7.90 -9.97
CA PRO A 104 -18.69 -8.69 -11.09
C PRO A 104 -17.96 -7.87 -12.15
N ALA A 105 -18.14 -6.54 -12.18
CA ALA A 105 -17.40 -5.66 -13.08
C ALA A 105 -15.98 -5.35 -12.55
N VAL A 106 -15.74 -5.49 -11.25
CA VAL A 106 -14.48 -5.13 -10.61
C VAL A 106 -13.69 -6.34 -10.14
N ALA A 107 -14.35 -7.35 -9.57
CA ALA A 107 -13.72 -8.54 -8.97
C ALA A 107 -12.69 -9.26 -9.88
N PRO A 108 -12.86 -9.34 -11.23
CA PRO A 108 -11.84 -9.93 -12.11
C PRO A 108 -10.53 -9.13 -12.18
N HIS A 109 -10.56 -7.84 -11.81
CA HIS A 109 -9.46 -6.89 -12.03
C HIS A 109 -8.81 -6.40 -10.75
N LEU A 110 -9.51 -6.45 -9.63
CA LEU A 110 -9.05 -5.96 -8.34
C LEU A 110 -9.48 -6.90 -7.22
N GLN A 111 -8.55 -7.27 -6.35
CA GLN A 111 -8.82 -8.01 -5.13
C GLN A 111 -8.13 -7.32 -3.95
N VAL A 112 -8.80 -7.26 -2.82
CA VAL A 112 -8.25 -6.75 -1.56
C VAL A 112 -8.30 -7.85 -0.52
N VAL A 113 -7.19 -8.09 0.14
CA VAL A 113 -7.05 -9.13 1.16
C VAL A 113 -6.50 -8.54 2.44
N MET A 114 -7.28 -8.59 3.51
CA MET A 114 -6.77 -8.37 4.86
C MET A 114 -6.30 -9.71 5.42
N VAL A 115 -4.98 -9.86 5.58
CA VAL A 115 -4.38 -11.11 6.06
C VAL A 115 -4.71 -11.29 7.54
N GLU A 116 -5.41 -12.38 7.85
CA GLU A 116 -5.79 -12.71 9.22
C GLU A 116 -4.58 -13.07 10.08
N ASN A 117 -4.62 -12.62 11.33
CA ASN A 117 -3.60 -12.93 12.33
C ASN A 117 -2.16 -12.79 11.83
N TYR A 118 -1.87 -11.69 11.09
CA TYR A 118 -0.54 -11.42 10.57
C TYR A 118 0.56 -11.65 11.65
N ASN A 119 1.55 -12.43 11.30
CA ASN A 119 2.66 -12.85 12.14
C ASN A 119 3.92 -13.14 11.30
N VAL A 120 5.01 -13.55 11.94
CA VAL A 120 6.28 -13.87 11.27
C VAL A 120 6.13 -14.97 10.21
N THR A 121 5.30 -15.98 10.47
CA THR A 121 5.05 -17.07 9.52
C THR A 121 4.36 -16.54 8.26
N ALA A 122 3.28 -15.75 8.41
CA ALA A 122 2.62 -15.11 7.27
C ALA A 122 3.59 -14.19 6.49
N ALA A 123 4.45 -13.44 7.19
CA ALA A 123 5.47 -12.59 6.58
C ALA A 123 6.43 -13.39 5.69
N SER A 124 6.80 -14.62 6.06
CA SER A 124 7.69 -15.48 5.29
C SER A 124 7.12 -15.93 3.93
N PHE A 125 5.81 -15.85 3.74
CA PHE A 125 5.13 -16.06 2.47
C PHE A 125 4.86 -14.77 1.71
N LEU A 126 4.46 -13.71 2.43
CA LEU A 126 4.09 -12.42 1.83
C LEU A 126 5.30 -11.68 1.22
N ILE A 127 6.41 -11.60 1.96
CA ILE A 127 7.59 -10.84 1.52
C ILE A 127 8.18 -11.39 0.22
N PRO A 128 8.44 -12.70 0.05
CA PRO A 128 8.99 -13.22 -1.21
C PRO A 128 8.03 -13.15 -2.40
N ALA A 129 6.72 -13.10 -2.15
CA ALA A 129 5.70 -13.02 -3.19
C ALA A 129 5.41 -11.60 -3.69
N CYS A 130 5.90 -10.58 -3.01
CA CYS A 130 5.60 -9.18 -3.24
C CYS A 130 6.22 -8.64 -4.54
N ASP A 131 5.45 -7.88 -5.30
CA ASP A 131 5.95 -7.06 -6.43
C ASP A 131 6.15 -5.60 -5.99
N ILE A 132 5.15 -5.03 -5.30
CA ILE A 132 5.13 -3.63 -4.84
C ILE A 132 5.13 -3.60 -3.31
N SER A 133 6.17 -3.02 -2.73
CA SER A 133 6.34 -2.83 -1.30
C SER A 133 5.88 -1.45 -0.89
N GLU A 134 4.78 -1.39 -0.14
CA GLU A 134 4.17 -0.15 0.35
C GLU A 134 4.88 0.38 1.61
N GLN A 135 5.64 1.46 1.45
CA GLN A 135 6.44 2.09 2.50
C GLN A 135 6.09 3.60 2.57
N ILE A 136 4.81 3.87 2.84
CA ILE A 136 4.14 5.15 2.61
C ILE A 136 3.89 5.97 3.89
N SER A 137 4.70 5.79 4.91
CA SER A 137 4.64 6.62 6.14
C SER A 137 4.75 8.11 5.80
N LEU A 138 4.16 8.95 6.66
CA LEU A 138 4.37 10.39 6.54
C LEU A 138 5.84 10.72 6.79
N ALA A 139 6.46 11.49 5.90
CA ALA A 139 7.85 11.91 6.04
C ALA A 139 8.10 12.51 7.44
N SER A 140 9.25 12.24 8.02
CA SER A 140 9.65 12.55 9.40
C SER A 140 9.10 11.65 10.52
N LYS A 141 8.26 10.65 10.24
CA LYS A 141 7.61 9.84 11.28
C LYS A 141 8.20 8.44 11.49
N GLU A 142 8.65 7.77 10.44
CA GLU A 142 9.28 6.46 10.57
C GLU A 142 10.78 6.62 10.82
N ALA A 143 11.27 6.13 11.94
CA ALA A 143 12.70 6.26 12.28
C ALA A 143 13.62 5.47 11.33
N SER A 144 13.22 4.28 10.93
CA SER A 144 13.93 3.43 9.96
C SER A 144 12.95 2.52 9.22
N GLY A 145 12.24 1.66 9.93
CA GLY A 145 11.57 0.50 9.37
C GLY A 145 12.56 -0.65 9.16
N THR A 146 12.03 -1.86 9.04
CA THR A 146 12.81 -3.06 8.73
C THR A 146 12.21 -3.85 7.58
N GLY A 147 10.91 -3.71 7.37
CA GLY A 147 10.18 -4.40 6.31
C GLY A 147 10.68 -4.01 4.92
N ASN A 148 10.92 -2.73 4.67
CA ASN A 148 11.44 -2.20 3.41
C ASN A 148 12.74 -2.90 2.96
N MET A 149 13.68 -3.13 3.85
CA MET A 149 14.94 -3.84 3.55
C MET A 149 14.69 -5.30 3.16
N LYS A 150 13.77 -5.97 3.85
CA LYS A 150 13.40 -7.37 3.57
C LYS A 150 12.70 -7.51 2.22
N PHE A 151 11.80 -6.60 1.90
CA PHE A 151 11.13 -6.55 0.59
C PHE A 151 12.14 -6.30 -0.53
N MET A 152 13.05 -5.33 -0.37
CA MET A 152 14.13 -5.04 -1.32
C MET A 152 14.98 -6.28 -1.61
N LEU A 153 15.41 -6.99 -0.57
CA LEU A 153 16.21 -8.22 -0.70
C LEU A 153 15.45 -9.32 -1.46
N ASN A 154 14.12 -9.34 -1.36
CA ASN A 154 13.26 -10.32 -2.02
C ASN A 154 12.72 -9.86 -3.38
N GLY A 155 13.26 -8.78 -3.92
CA GLY A 155 12.95 -8.30 -5.27
C GLY A 155 11.62 -7.61 -5.44
N ALA A 156 11.05 -7.06 -4.35
CA ALA A 156 9.95 -6.11 -4.45
C ALA A 156 10.52 -4.71 -4.68
N LEU A 157 9.86 -3.91 -5.53
CA LEU A 157 10.20 -2.50 -5.68
C LEU A 157 9.43 -1.66 -4.65
N THR A 158 10.10 -0.67 -4.10
CA THR A 158 9.53 0.21 -3.08
C THR A 158 8.70 1.32 -3.74
N LEU A 159 7.46 1.45 -3.29
CA LEU A 159 6.64 2.65 -3.42
C LEU A 159 6.60 3.32 -2.04
N GLY A 160 7.16 4.51 -1.93
CA GLY A 160 7.31 5.11 -0.60
C GLY A 160 7.55 6.61 -0.61
N THR A 161 7.67 7.13 0.58
CA THR A 161 8.07 8.52 0.85
C THR A 161 9.55 8.59 1.22
N MET A 162 10.14 9.78 1.20
CA MET A 162 11.50 10.01 1.70
C MET A 162 11.52 10.04 3.23
N ASP A 163 11.32 8.84 3.81
CA ASP A 163 11.20 8.60 5.24
C ASP A 163 11.87 7.29 5.66
N GLY A 164 12.44 7.24 6.86
CA GLY A 164 13.12 6.07 7.38
C GLY A 164 14.19 5.53 6.43
N ALA A 165 14.30 4.21 6.34
CA ALA A 165 15.28 3.55 5.47
C ALA A 165 14.99 3.69 3.96
N ASN A 166 13.83 4.24 3.56
CA ASN A 166 13.57 4.56 2.15
C ASN A 166 14.58 5.57 1.60
N VAL A 167 15.05 6.51 2.44
CA VAL A 167 16.10 7.48 2.07
C VAL A 167 17.37 6.76 1.65
N GLU A 168 17.84 5.82 2.49
CA GLU A 168 19.04 5.03 2.21
C GLU A 168 18.83 4.11 1.00
N ILE A 169 17.65 3.54 0.82
CA ILE A 169 17.33 2.73 -0.36
C ILE A 169 17.42 3.58 -1.63
N ALA A 170 16.81 4.78 -1.63
CA ALA A 170 16.85 5.69 -2.77
C ALA A 170 18.28 6.08 -3.15
N GLU A 171 19.11 6.43 -2.16
CA GLU A 171 20.54 6.73 -2.38
C GLU A 171 21.33 5.55 -2.96
N LEU A 172 21.00 4.32 -2.54
CA LEU A 172 21.69 3.12 -2.98
C LEU A 172 21.34 2.69 -4.40
N VAL A 173 20.06 2.81 -4.77
CA VAL A 173 19.56 2.25 -6.04
C VAL A 173 19.41 3.29 -7.14
N GLY A 174 19.33 4.58 -6.79
CA GLY A 174 19.05 5.67 -7.72
C GLY A 174 17.54 5.85 -7.97
N ASP A 175 17.14 7.08 -8.32
CA ASP A 175 15.75 7.49 -8.48
C ASP A 175 14.97 6.67 -9.52
N GLU A 176 15.65 6.12 -10.51
CA GLU A 176 15.07 5.29 -11.56
C GLU A 176 14.67 3.88 -11.07
N ASN A 177 15.14 3.45 -9.90
CA ASN A 177 14.92 2.10 -9.37
C ASN A 177 14.07 2.05 -8.10
N ILE A 178 13.41 3.15 -7.77
CA ILE A 178 12.49 3.31 -6.63
C ILE A 178 11.37 4.27 -7.04
N TYR A 179 10.22 4.17 -6.41
CA TYR A 179 9.07 5.05 -6.68
C TYR A 179 8.79 5.89 -5.45
N ILE A 180 9.09 7.18 -5.54
CA ILE A 180 8.96 8.14 -4.45
C ILE A 180 7.84 9.13 -4.75
N PHE A 181 7.06 9.45 -3.73
CA PHE A 181 5.99 10.44 -3.77
C PHE A 181 5.91 11.23 -2.47
N GLY A 182 5.12 12.30 -2.50
CA GLY A 182 4.73 13.09 -1.34
C GLY A 182 5.78 14.11 -0.92
N GLU A 183 5.40 14.88 0.09
CA GLU A 183 6.21 15.96 0.62
C GLU A 183 7.41 15.41 1.41
N ASP A 184 8.48 16.21 1.46
CA ASP A 184 9.67 15.88 2.23
C ASP A 184 9.51 16.18 3.74
N SER A 185 10.48 15.74 4.52
CA SER A 185 10.45 15.90 5.98
C SER A 185 10.50 17.36 6.41
N GLU A 186 11.18 18.23 5.69
CA GLU A 186 11.29 19.66 6.00
C GLU A 186 9.94 20.35 5.84
N THR A 187 9.28 20.11 4.70
CA THR A 187 7.93 20.62 4.42
C THR A 187 6.91 20.13 5.45
N VAL A 188 6.93 18.84 5.78
CA VAL A 188 6.00 18.28 6.79
C VAL A 188 6.22 18.89 8.17
N ILE A 189 7.47 19.07 8.60
CA ILE A 189 7.80 19.69 9.89
C ILE A 189 7.31 21.14 9.90
N ASP A 190 7.57 21.90 8.84
CA ASP A 190 7.13 23.29 8.71
C ASP A 190 5.60 23.43 8.80
N LEU A 191 4.87 22.53 8.11
CA LEU A 191 3.40 22.49 8.19
C LEU A 191 2.88 22.24 9.61
N TYR A 192 3.55 21.38 10.39
CA TYR A 192 3.21 21.14 11.79
C TYR A 192 3.54 22.35 12.67
N GLU A 193 4.73 22.90 12.54
CA GLU A 193 5.17 24.05 13.36
C GLU A 193 4.29 25.30 13.16
N LYS A 194 3.87 25.53 11.93
CA LYS A 194 2.99 26.65 11.57
C LYS A 194 1.50 26.35 11.74
N ALA A 195 1.14 25.12 12.08
CA ALA A 195 -0.25 24.64 12.07
C ALA A 195 -0.98 24.99 10.75
N ALA A 196 -0.26 24.89 9.63
CA ALA A 196 -0.71 25.38 8.33
C ALA A 196 -1.53 24.35 7.54
N TYR A 197 -1.43 23.05 7.86
CA TYR A 197 -2.20 22.02 7.20
C TYR A 197 -3.67 22.06 7.61
N LYS A 198 -4.57 22.08 6.63
CA LYS A 198 -6.01 22.00 6.84
C LYS A 198 -6.60 20.93 5.92
N SER A 199 -6.97 19.78 6.47
CA SER A 199 -7.51 18.64 5.72
C SER A 199 -8.73 19.01 4.89
N SER A 200 -9.59 19.91 5.39
CA SER A 200 -10.79 20.36 4.68
C SER A 200 -10.51 21.03 3.33
N GLU A 201 -9.36 21.71 3.20
CA GLU A 201 -8.95 22.34 1.94
C GLU A 201 -8.56 21.30 0.89
N PHE A 202 -7.89 20.24 1.32
CA PHE A 202 -7.54 19.12 0.44
C PHE A 202 -8.76 18.25 0.13
N TYR A 203 -9.61 17.98 1.11
CA TYR A 203 -10.87 17.28 0.90
C TYR A 203 -11.76 17.95 -0.15
N ALA A 204 -11.77 19.29 -0.22
CA ALA A 204 -12.57 20.03 -1.18
C ALA A 204 -12.10 19.87 -2.65
N ARG A 205 -10.92 19.28 -2.90
CA ARG A 205 -10.40 19.06 -4.25
C ARG A 205 -11.24 18.04 -5.01
N GLU A 206 -11.47 18.31 -6.29
CA GLU A 206 -12.29 17.47 -7.20
C GLU A 206 -11.76 16.03 -7.27
N ALA A 207 -10.45 15.82 -7.26
CA ALA A 207 -9.84 14.51 -7.31
C ALA A 207 -9.93 13.72 -5.99
N ILE A 208 -10.06 14.40 -4.84
CA ILE A 208 -10.03 13.79 -3.51
C ILE A 208 -11.43 13.55 -2.95
N LYS A 209 -12.30 14.54 -3.07
CA LYS A 209 -13.64 14.50 -2.48
C LYS A 209 -14.43 13.23 -2.79
N PRO A 210 -14.52 12.76 -4.04
CA PRO A 210 -15.28 11.54 -4.35
C PRO A 210 -14.72 10.28 -3.66
N LEU A 211 -13.41 10.22 -3.45
CA LEU A 211 -12.75 9.08 -2.79
C LEU A 211 -13.09 9.03 -1.31
N VAL A 212 -13.02 10.17 -0.64
CA VAL A 212 -13.35 10.27 0.79
C VAL A 212 -14.85 10.07 1.03
N ASP A 213 -15.70 10.67 0.19
CA ASP A 213 -17.17 10.52 0.28
C ASP A 213 -17.61 9.07 0.05
N PHE A 214 -16.86 8.29 -0.74
CA PHE A 214 -17.17 6.89 -0.98
C PHE A 214 -17.14 6.04 0.30
N ILE A 215 -16.36 6.42 1.31
CA ILE A 215 -16.30 5.74 2.62
C ILE A 215 -17.71 5.63 3.24
N VAL A 216 -18.55 6.63 3.05
CA VAL A 216 -19.92 6.71 3.57
C VAL A 216 -20.98 6.55 2.48
N SER A 217 -20.62 5.98 1.33
CA SER A 217 -21.57 5.62 0.26
C SER A 217 -22.47 4.47 0.68
N ASP A 218 -23.62 4.35 0.06
CA ASP A 218 -24.57 3.26 0.33
C ASP A 218 -23.92 1.88 0.17
N ALA A 219 -23.05 1.72 -0.82
CA ALA A 219 -22.34 0.46 -1.07
C ALA A 219 -21.45 0.04 0.11
N VAL A 220 -20.66 0.98 0.65
CA VAL A 220 -19.75 0.70 1.76
C VAL A 220 -20.51 0.61 3.08
N LEU A 221 -21.52 1.45 3.30
CA LEU A 221 -22.38 1.39 4.49
C LEU A 221 -23.17 0.07 4.57
N ALA A 222 -23.56 -0.50 3.44
CA ALA A 222 -24.24 -1.81 3.39
C ALA A 222 -23.29 -2.98 3.78
N ALA A 223 -21.99 -2.82 3.57
CA ALA A 223 -20.97 -3.83 3.90
C ALA A 223 -20.43 -3.71 5.33
N GLY A 224 -20.78 -2.66 6.09
CA GLY A 224 -20.15 -2.44 7.37
C GLY A 224 -20.92 -1.65 8.41
N ASN A 225 -20.21 -1.32 9.49
CA ASN A 225 -20.73 -0.55 10.60
C ASN A 225 -20.66 0.95 10.29
N LYS A 226 -21.83 1.58 10.18
CA LYS A 226 -21.99 2.99 9.83
C LYS A 226 -21.20 3.92 10.77
N GLU A 227 -21.28 3.70 12.08
CA GLU A 227 -20.62 4.57 13.07
C GLU A 227 -19.10 4.59 12.90
N ARG A 228 -18.49 3.43 12.62
CA ARG A 228 -17.06 3.30 12.37
C ARG A 228 -16.64 4.01 11.08
N LEU A 229 -17.41 3.84 10.03
CA LEU A 229 -17.14 4.47 8.72
C LEU A 229 -17.30 5.98 8.79
N GLU A 230 -18.37 6.48 9.43
CA GLU A 230 -18.58 7.91 9.65
C GLU A 230 -17.48 8.53 10.55
N ARG A 231 -17.00 7.80 11.56
CA ARG A 231 -15.90 8.27 12.41
C ARG A 231 -14.61 8.44 11.62
N LEU A 232 -14.23 7.45 10.80
CA LEU A 232 -13.06 7.55 9.94
C LEU A 232 -13.20 8.68 8.89
N TYR A 233 -14.37 8.78 8.26
CA TYR A 233 -14.70 9.87 7.35
C TYR A 233 -14.50 11.24 8.01
N ASN A 234 -15.10 11.43 9.20
CA ASN A 234 -14.98 12.69 9.93
C ASN A 234 -13.54 12.98 10.39
N GLU A 235 -12.76 11.95 10.74
CA GLU A 235 -11.34 12.11 11.07
C GLU A 235 -10.55 12.64 9.89
N LEU A 236 -10.76 12.09 8.69
CA LEU A 236 -10.07 12.52 7.48
C LEU A 236 -10.43 13.96 7.07
N ILE A 237 -11.70 14.35 7.12
CA ILE A 237 -12.11 15.68 6.64
C ILE A 237 -11.84 16.81 7.64
N ASN A 238 -11.75 16.51 8.95
CA ASN A 238 -11.64 17.55 9.99
C ASN A 238 -10.24 17.61 10.64
N LYS A 239 -9.48 16.54 10.59
CA LYS A 239 -8.20 16.46 11.30
C LYS A 239 -7.06 15.97 10.42
N ASP A 240 -7.16 14.74 9.93
CA ASP A 240 -6.13 14.09 9.12
C ASP A 240 -4.71 14.38 9.64
N TRP A 241 -4.46 14.02 10.90
CA TRP A 241 -3.24 14.36 11.65
C TRP A 241 -1.93 13.97 10.94
N PHE A 242 -2.01 13.01 10.03
CA PHE A 242 -0.84 12.51 9.30
C PHE A 242 -0.91 12.85 7.80
N MET A 243 -1.61 13.95 7.46
CA MET A 243 -1.58 14.59 6.14
C MET A 243 -1.79 13.58 4.99
N THR A 244 -2.72 12.66 5.18
CA THR A 244 -3.06 11.66 4.16
C THR A 244 -3.52 12.32 2.87
N LEU A 245 -4.41 13.33 2.99
CA LEU A 245 -4.98 14.01 1.84
C LEU A 245 -3.99 14.93 1.13
N LEU A 246 -2.96 15.40 1.82
CA LEU A 246 -1.88 16.22 1.23
C LEU A 246 -1.16 15.45 0.11
N ASP A 247 -0.78 14.21 0.40
CA ASP A 247 0.05 13.39 -0.49
C ASP A 247 -0.77 12.46 -1.40
N LEU A 248 -2.10 12.37 -1.24
CA LEU A 248 -2.94 11.37 -1.88
C LEU A 248 -2.90 11.43 -3.41
N GLU A 249 -2.97 12.62 -4.00
CA GLU A 249 -2.96 12.78 -5.46
C GLU A 249 -1.62 12.33 -6.05
N ASP A 250 -0.51 12.70 -5.41
CA ASP A 250 0.83 12.31 -5.86
C ASP A 250 1.06 10.80 -5.67
N TYR A 251 0.59 10.23 -4.55
CA TYR A 251 0.60 8.79 -4.33
C TYR A 251 -0.14 8.02 -5.42
N ILE A 252 -1.36 8.44 -5.77
CA ILE A 252 -2.14 7.80 -6.84
C ILE A 252 -1.37 7.88 -8.15
N LYS A 253 -0.87 9.06 -8.52
CA LYS A 253 -0.11 9.28 -9.76
C LYS A 253 1.10 8.37 -9.86
N VAL A 254 1.93 8.32 -8.82
CA VAL A 254 3.16 7.51 -8.82
C VAL A 254 2.83 6.02 -8.82
N LYS A 255 1.80 5.60 -8.10
CA LYS A 255 1.35 4.20 -8.09
C LYS A 255 0.80 3.75 -9.44
N GLU A 256 0.01 4.58 -10.13
CA GLU A 256 -0.46 4.29 -11.49
C GLU A 256 0.72 4.16 -12.47
N GLN A 257 1.72 5.03 -12.36
CA GLN A 257 2.95 4.92 -13.16
C GLN A 257 3.67 3.61 -12.88
N MET A 258 3.80 3.23 -11.61
CA MET A 258 4.44 1.98 -11.21
C MET A 258 3.72 0.74 -11.76
N LEU A 259 2.39 0.75 -11.75
CA LEU A 259 1.58 -0.31 -12.34
C LEU A 259 1.75 -0.40 -13.87
N ALA A 260 1.85 0.74 -14.55
CA ALA A 260 2.13 0.78 -15.98
C ALA A 260 3.53 0.26 -16.31
N ASP A 261 4.55 0.68 -15.54
CA ASP A 261 5.94 0.24 -15.71
C ASP A 261 6.10 -1.27 -15.48
N TYR A 262 5.23 -1.89 -14.67
CA TYR A 262 5.24 -3.34 -14.44
C TYR A 262 5.07 -4.15 -15.73
N GLU A 263 4.37 -3.62 -16.73
CA GLU A 263 4.09 -4.30 -17.99
C GLU A 263 5.33 -4.38 -18.90
N ASP A 264 6.29 -3.47 -18.77
CA ASP A 264 7.63 -3.63 -19.36
C ASP A 264 8.48 -4.55 -18.46
N ARG A 265 8.33 -5.86 -18.70
CA ARG A 265 8.92 -6.88 -17.83
C ARG A 265 10.45 -6.83 -17.77
N ASP A 266 11.08 -6.49 -18.87
CA ASP A 266 12.55 -6.41 -18.93
C ASP A 266 13.04 -5.20 -18.11
N ALA A 267 12.47 -4.03 -18.33
CA ALA A 267 12.80 -2.84 -17.55
C ALA A 267 12.48 -3.01 -16.05
N TRP A 268 11.36 -3.65 -15.72
CA TRP A 268 10.98 -3.94 -14.33
C TRP A 268 12.00 -4.86 -13.66
N LEU A 269 12.40 -5.95 -14.33
CA LEU A 269 13.35 -6.90 -13.79
C LEU A 269 14.77 -6.32 -13.66
N ASP A 270 15.17 -5.39 -14.51
CA ASP A 270 16.42 -4.66 -14.37
C ASP A 270 16.42 -3.84 -13.06
N LYS A 271 15.33 -3.12 -12.77
CA LYS A 271 15.15 -2.42 -11.49
C LYS A 271 15.20 -3.38 -10.28
N VAL A 272 14.55 -4.54 -10.40
CA VAL A 272 14.57 -5.60 -9.35
C VAL A 272 15.99 -6.08 -9.09
N ILE A 273 16.79 -6.33 -10.13
CA ILE A 273 18.18 -6.78 -10.01
C ILE A 273 19.03 -5.73 -9.31
N VAL A 274 18.89 -4.45 -9.68
CA VAL A 274 19.60 -3.35 -9.01
C VAL A 274 19.25 -3.34 -7.52
N ASN A 275 17.99 -3.39 -7.16
CA ASN A 275 17.56 -3.41 -5.76
C ASN A 275 18.15 -4.58 -4.97
N ILE A 276 18.07 -5.81 -5.48
CA ILE A 276 18.61 -6.98 -4.80
C ILE A 276 20.14 -6.86 -4.65
N SER A 277 20.84 -6.40 -5.68
CA SER A 277 22.30 -6.27 -5.67
C SER A 277 22.80 -5.30 -4.60
N LYS A 278 22.01 -4.28 -4.27
CA LYS A 278 22.31 -3.25 -3.27
C LYS A 278 21.84 -3.62 -1.86
N ALA A 279 20.97 -4.60 -1.71
CA ALA A 279 20.36 -4.95 -0.42
C ALA A 279 21.36 -5.47 0.62
N GLY A 280 22.52 -5.94 0.20
CA GLY A 280 23.62 -6.32 1.09
C GLY A 280 24.10 -5.19 2.01
N PHE A 281 23.86 -3.94 1.66
CA PHE A 281 24.12 -2.77 2.51
C PHE A 281 23.43 -2.87 3.89
N PHE A 282 22.29 -3.52 3.96
CA PHE A 282 21.52 -3.70 5.19
C PHE A 282 21.87 -4.99 5.95
N SER A 283 22.93 -5.69 5.54
CA SER A 283 23.45 -6.86 6.25
C SER A 283 24.06 -6.47 7.60
N SER A 284 23.97 -7.38 8.57
CA SER A 284 24.66 -7.25 9.87
C SER A 284 26.18 -7.21 9.73
N ASP A 285 26.74 -7.75 8.64
CA ASP A 285 28.18 -7.72 8.39
C ASP A 285 28.76 -6.29 8.30
N ARG A 286 27.92 -5.33 7.93
CA ARG A 286 28.32 -3.92 7.90
C ARG A 286 28.43 -3.29 9.30
N THR A 287 27.80 -3.89 10.29
CA THR A 287 27.78 -3.38 11.68
C THR A 287 29.01 -3.84 12.49
N ILE A 288 29.72 -4.84 11.99
CA ILE A 288 30.95 -5.37 12.55
C ILE A 288 32.14 -4.67 11.92
#